data_50d0e758ce709402390e7e1d4f517fc8
#
_entry.id   50d0e758ce709402390e7e1d4f517fc8
#
_cell.length_a   1.000
_cell.length_b   1.000
_cell.length_c   1.000
_cell.angle_alpha   90.00
_cell.angle_beta   90.00
_cell.angle_gamma   90.00
#
_symmetry.space_group_name_H-M   'P 1'
#
loop_
_entity.id
_entity.type
_entity.pdbx_description
1 polymer ?
#
loop_
_entity_poly.entity_id
_entity_poly.type
_entity_poly.pdbx_seq_one_letter_code
_entity_poly.pdbx_strand_id
1 'polypeptide(L)'
;MEQLLTIEILGQPFTFKTDSDIAEAKEMAGYVAKSVHQASAQFVNQSQIADNRAVLVLAALNIANEYFDLKKKHQQLLSDISRRSDKLLYALDVQDV
;
A
#
# COMPACT_ATOMS: atom_id res chain seq x y z
N MET A 1 8.93 -22.27 -2.21
CA MET A 1 7.83 -23.23 -2.41
C MET A 1 6.60 -22.50 -2.85
N GLU A 2 6.08 -22.84 -4.02
CA GLU A 2 4.85 -22.21 -4.49
C GLU A 2 3.67 -22.68 -3.67
N GLN A 3 2.86 -21.74 -3.21
CA GLN A 3 1.64 -22.03 -2.47
C GLN A 3 0.46 -21.40 -3.20
N LEU A 4 -0.71 -22.00 -3.03
CA LEU A 4 -1.94 -21.46 -3.61
C LEU A 4 -2.65 -20.60 -2.57
N LEU A 5 -3.06 -19.42 -2.99
CA LEU A 5 -3.84 -18.50 -2.18
C LEU A 5 -5.15 -18.21 -2.90
N THR A 6 -6.27 -18.39 -2.20
CA THR A 6 -7.59 -18.03 -2.74
C THR A 6 -8.10 -16.79 -2.01
N ILE A 7 -8.48 -15.79 -2.77
CA ILE A 7 -9.08 -14.57 -2.24
C ILE A 7 -10.46 -14.39 -2.88
N GLU A 8 -11.38 -13.80 -2.13
CA GLU A 8 -12.72 -13.48 -2.63
C GLU A 8 -12.82 -11.98 -2.82
N ILE A 9 -13.11 -11.56 -4.05
CA ILE A 9 -13.24 -10.15 -4.42
C ILE A 9 -14.52 -9.99 -5.23
N LEU A 10 -15.38 -9.08 -4.79
CA LEU A 10 -16.68 -8.80 -5.42
C LEU A 10 -17.53 -10.06 -5.59
N GLY A 11 -17.49 -10.94 -4.59
CA GLY A 11 -18.27 -12.16 -4.57
C GLY A 11 -17.71 -13.27 -5.43
N GLN A 12 -16.51 -13.12 -5.98
CA GLN A 12 -15.88 -14.14 -6.82
C GLN A 12 -14.56 -14.61 -6.22
N PRO A 13 -14.32 -15.92 -6.19
CA PRO A 13 -13.03 -16.43 -5.72
C PRO A 13 -11.98 -16.39 -6.82
N PHE A 14 -10.77 -15.99 -6.43
CA PHE A 14 -9.61 -16.01 -7.31
C PHE A 14 -8.49 -16.77 -6.61
N THR A 15 -7.86 -17.68 -7.33
CA THR A 15 -6.76 -18.47 -6.81
C THR A 15 -5.49 -18.14 -7.54
N PHE A 16 -4.44 -17.82 -6.78
CA PHE A 16 -3.14 -17.44 -7.31
C PHE A 16 -2.05 -18.32 -6.71
N LYS A 17 -1.00 -18.50 -7.49
CA LYS A 17 0.24 -19.06 -6.97
C LYS A 17 1.07 -17.94 -6.36
N THR A 18 1.63 -18.19 -5.20
CA THR A 18 2.50 -17.22 -4.54
C THR A 18 3.75 -17.90 -4.01
N ASP A 19 4.89 -17.23 -4.18
CA ASP A 19 6.16 -17.64 -3.60
C ASP A 19 6.38 -17.01 -2.23
N SER A 20 5.54 -16.06 -1.86
CA SER A 20 5.64 -15.37 -0.58
C SER A 20 5.19 -16.27 0.57
N ASP A 21 5.61 -15.91 1.78
CA ASP A 21 5.06 -16.52 3.00
C ASP A 21 3.54 -16.42 2.97
N ILE A 22 2.86 -17.52 3.28
CA ILE A 22 1.40 -17.59 3.20
C ILE A 22 0.73 -16.57 4.15
N ALA A 23 1.31 -16.32 5.32
CA ALA A 23 0.80 -15.35 6.27
C ALA A 23 0.86 -13.93 5.68
N GLU A 24 1.98 -13.59 5.06
CA GLU A 24 2.18 -12.31 4.41
C GLU A 24 1.25 -12.14 3.20
N ALA A 25 1.12 -13.20 2.40
CA ALA A 25 0.21 -13.20 1.25
C ALA A 25 -1.25 -13.01 1.67
N LYS A 26 -1.67 -13.63 2.78
CA LYS A 26 -3.02 -13.45 3.32
C LYS A 26 -3.24 -12.02 3.80
N GLU A 27 -2.24 -11.41 4.40
CA GLU A 27 -2.31 -10.01 4.84
C GLU A 27 -2.48 -9.08 3.64
N MET A 28 -1.70 -9.30 2.58
CA MET A 28 -1.83 -8.53 1.35
C MET A 28 -3.20 -8.71 0.71
N ALA A 29 -3.70 -9.94 0.68
CA ALA A 29 -5.02 -10.25 0.13
C ALA A 29 -6.13 -9.55 0.92
N GLY A 30 -6.01 -9.53 2.24
CA GLY A 30 -6.96 -8.81 3.11
C GLY A 30 -6.96 -7.33 2.85
N TYR A 31 -5.78 -6.76 2.61
CA TYR A 31 -5.64 -5.34 2.27
C TYR A 31 -6.32 -5.00 0.94
N VAL A 32 -6.11 -5.84 -0.07
CA VAL A 32 -6.74 -5.66 -1.38
C VAL A 32 -8.25 -5.77 -1.27
N ALA A 33 -8.76 -6.77 -0.54
CA ALA A 33 -10.19 -6.95 -0.34
C ALA A 33 -10.82 -5.73 0.34
N LYS A 34 -10.16 -5.19 1.35
CA LYS A 34 -10.60 -3.98 2.04
C LYS A 34 -10.62 -2.78 1.10
N SER A 35 -9.58 -2.62 0.28
CA SER A 35 -9.48 -1.52 -0.68
C SER A 35 -10.59 -1.59 -1.73
N VAL A 36 -10.92 -2.80 -2.19
CA VAL A 36 -12.03 -3.02 -3.13
C VAL A 36 -13.36 -2.67 -2.48
N HIS A 37 -13.57 -3.07 -1.22
CA HIS A 37 -14.79 -2.74 -0.49
C HIS A 37 -14.96 -1.22 -0.34
N GLN A 38 -13.90 -0.52 0.02
CA GLN A 38 -13.92 0.93 0.15
C GLN A 38 -14.18 1.63 -1.19
N ALA A 39 -13.57 1.13 -2.27
CA ALA A 39 -13.80 1.66 -3.61
C ALA A 39 -15.24 1.45 -4.04
N SER A 40 -15.80 0.29 -3.75
CA SER A 40 -17.21 0.00 -4.05
C SER A 40 -18.14 0.99 -3.35
N ALA A 41 -17.85 1.30 -2.08
CA ALA A 41 -18.63 2.25 -1.30
C ALA A 41 -18.61 3.66 -1.89
N GLN A 42 -17.54 4.05 -2.57
CA GLN A 42 -17.44 5.37 -3.21
C GLN A 42 -18.41 5.53 -4.38
N PHE A 43 -18.88 4.43 -4.97
CA PHE A 43 -19.84 4.48 -6.07
C PHE A 43 -21.30 4.40 -5.61
N VAL A 44 -21.56 4.07 -4.35
CA VAL A 44 -22.93 3.82 -3.86
C VAL A 44 -23.84 5.06 -3.97
N ASN A 45 -23.28 6.25 -3.81
CA ASN A 45 -24.06 7.50 -3.85
C ASN A 45 -24.32 8.00 -5.26
N GLN A 46 -23.78 7.35 -6.27
CA GLN A 46 -24.05 7.68 -7.64
C GLN A 46 -25.16 6.76 -8.16
N SER A 47 -26.13 7.33 -8.81
CA SER A 47 -27.31 6.60 -9.27
C SER A 47 -27.01 5.59 -10.39
N GLN A 48 -25.78 5.41 -10.74
CA GLN A 48 -25.36 4.46 -11.76
C GLN A 48 -24.77 3.22 -11.12
N ILE A 49 -25.10 2.06 -11.68
CA ILE A 49 -24.53 0.81 -11.25
C ILE A 49 -23.04 0.84 -11.57
N ALA A 50 -22.21 0.77 -10.53
CA ALA A 50 -20.78 0.71 -10.71
C ALA A 50 -20.41 -0.62 -11.37
N ASP A 51 -19.74 -0.56 -12.51
CA ASP A 51 -19.15 -1.72 -13.14
C ASP A 51 -18.03 -2.26 -12.23
N ASN A 52 -17.96 -3.59 -12.08
CA ASN A 52 -16.90 -4.22 -11.28
C ASN A 52 -15.51 -3.82 -11.76
N ARG A 53 -15.32 -3.60 -13.05
CA ARG A 53 -14.05 -3.13 -13.59
C ARG A 53 -13.71 -1.74 -13.07
N ALA A 54 -14.69 -0.85 -13.02
CA ALA A 54 -14.48 0.50 -12.52
C ALA A 54 -14.10 0.47 -11.03
N VAL A 55 -14.74 -0.40 -10.25
CA VAL A 55 -14.41 -0.58 -8.84
C VAL A 55 -12.97 -1.06 -8.68
N LEU A 56 -12.55 -2.03 -9.49
CA LEU A 56 -11.18 -2.57 -9.42
C LEU A 56 -10.15 -1.52 -9.82
N VAL A 57 -10.44 -0.73 -10.85
CA VAL A 57 -9.54 0.36 -11.26
C VAL A 57 -9.42 1.39 -10.14
N LEU A 58 -10.54 1.78 -9.54
CA LEU A 58 -10.50 2.74 -8.43
C LEU A 58 -9.74 2.19 -7.22
N ALA A 59 -9.95 0.92 -6.89
CA ALA A 59 -9.20 0.27 -5.81
C ALA A 59 -7.70 0.29 -6.10
N ALA A 60 -7.31 -0.03 -7.33
CA ALA A 60 -5.90 0.00 -7.73
C ALA A 60 -5.32 1.40 -7.63
N LEU A 61 -6.06 2.41 -8.06
CA LEU A 61 -5.63 3.80 -7.96
C LEU A 61 -5.48 4.24 -6.50
N ASN A 62 -6.40 3.83 -5.63
CA ASN A 62 -6.31 4.14 -4.21
C ASN A 62 -5.07 3.50 -3.57
N ILE A 63 -4.79 2.25 -3.90
CA ILE A 63 -3.59 1.56 -3.41
C ILE A 63 -2.32 2.24 -3.93
N ALA A 64 -2.29 2.59 -5.21
CA ALA A 64 -1.15 3.29 -5.79
C ALA A 64 -0.95 4.65 -5.12
N ASN A 65 -2.03 5.37 -4.83
CA ASN A 65 -1.94 6.66 -4.14
C ASN A 65 -1.35 6.50 -2.75
N GLU A 66 -1.76 5.48 -2.00
CA GLU A 66 -1.19 5.18 -0.68
C GLU A 66 0.29 4.85 -0.78
N TYR A 67 0.67 4.09 -1.81
CA TYR A 67 2.08 3.75 -2.04
C TYR A 67 2.91 5.01 -2.28
N PHE A 68 2.43 5.92 -3.14
CA PHE A 68 3.16 7.15 -3.43
C PHE A 68 3.24 8.07 -2.21
N ASP A 69 2.18 8.13 -1.40
CA ASP A 69 2.20 8.90 -0.16
C ASP A 69 3.23 8.33 0.82
N LEU A 70 3.27 7.03 0.97
CA LEU A 70 4.24 6.36 1.84
C LEU A 70 5.67 6.59 1.34
N LYS A 71 5.87 6.52 0.03
CA LYS A 71 7.17 6.79 -0.59
C LYS A 71 7.65 8.20 -0.30
N LYS A 72 6.76 9.19 -0.42
CA LYS A 72 7.08 10.59 -0.10
C LYS A 72 7.48 10.74 1.36
N LYS A 73 6.70 10.14 2.27
CA LYS A 73 7.00 10.18 3.71
C LYS A 73 8.34 9.54 4.01
N HIS A 74 8.63 8.42 3.37
CA HIS A 74 9.91 7.73 3.54
C HIS A 74 11.08 8.60 3.07
N GLN A 75 10.94 9.24 1.92
CA GLN A 75 11.97 10.15 1.39
C GLN A 75 12.18 11.35 2.30
N GLN A 76 11.10 11.91 2.84
CA GLN A 76 11.19 13.01 3.79
C GLN A 76 11.90 12.60 5.07
N LEU A 77 11.59 11.40 5.58
CA LEU A 77 12.24 10.88 6.78
C LEU A 77 13.74 10.68 6.56
N LEU A 78 14.13 10.11 5.42
CA LEU A 78 15.55 9.94 5.08
C LEU A 78 16.26 11.27 4.97
N SER A 79 15.63 12.27 4.36
CA SER A 79 16.17 13.61 4.24
C SER A 79 16.36 14.25 5.63
N ASP A 80 15.39 14.11 6.51
CA ASP A 80 15.46 14.63 7.87
C ASP A 80 16.56 13.95 8.68
N ILE A 81 16.70 12.63 8.56
CA ILE A 81 17.76 11.88 9.22
C ILE A 81 19.13 12.34 8.73
N SER A 82 19.30 12.49 7.42
CA SER A 82 20.54 12.96 6.81
C SER A 82 20.90 14.34 7.33
N ARG A 83 19.94 15.24 7.40
CA ARG A 83 20.12 16.59 7.90
C ARG A 83 20.54 16.60 9.37
N ARG A 84 19.89 15.77 10.19
CA ARG A 84 20.23 15.64 11.61
C ARG A 84 21.63 15.05 11.81
N SER A 85 21.97 14.05 10.99
CA SER A 85 23.31 13.45 11.00
C SER A 85 24.39 14.48 10.67
N ASP A 86 24.16 15.29 9.65
CA ASP A 86 25.11 16.35 9.26
C ASP A 86 25.28 17.36 10.38
N LYS A 87 24.21 17.75 11.03
CA LYS A 87 24.26 18.68 12.18
C LYS A 87 25.05 18.10 13.35
N LEU A 88 24.85 16.81 13.63
CA LEU A 88 25.57 16.13 14.70
C LEU A 88 27.06 16.05 14.40
N LEU A 89 27.43 15.71 13.18
CA LEU A 89 28.82 15.66 12.75
C LEU A 89 29.48 17.03 12.86
N TYR A 90 28.79 18.05 12.44
CA TYR A 90 29.29 19.42 12.53
C TYR A 90 29.49 19.81 14.00
N ALA A 91 28.54 19.50 14.87
CA ALA A 91 28.64 19.80 16.31
C ALA A 91 29.81 19.07 16.95
N LEU A 92 30.05 17.81 16.58
CA LEU A 92 31.19 17.04 17.09
C LEU A 92 32.52 17.63 16.63
N ASP A 93 32.62 18.03 15.37
CA ASP A 93 33.84 18.68 14.83
C ASP A 93 34.13 19.95 15.55
N VAL A 94 33.12 20.78 15.86
CA VAL A 94 33.29 22.04 16.57
C VAL A 94 33.74 21.79 18.00
N GLN A 95 33.31 20.70 18.63
CA GLN A 95 33.69 20.37 20.00
C GLN A 95 35.11 19.80 20.12
N ASP A 96 35.68 19.30 19.05
CA ASP A 96 37.01 18.70 19.02
C ASP A 96 38.12 19.74 18.87
N VAL A 97 37.79 20.98 18.78
CA VAL A 97 38.79 22.04 18.61
C VAL A 97 39.38 22.53 19.94
#